data_a2a7ee44308ada048b67167cb76c4513
#
_entry.id   a2a7ee44308ada048b67167cb76c4513
#
_cell.length_a   1.000
_cell.length_b   1.000
_cell.length_c   1.000
_cell.angle_alpha   90.00
_cell.angle_beta   90.00
_cell.angle_gamma   90.00
#
_symmetry.space_group_name_H-M   'P 1'
#
loop_
_entity.id
_entity.type
_entity.pdbx_description
1 polymer ?
#
loop_
_entity_poly.entity_id
_entity_poly.type
_entity_poly.pdbx_seq_one_letter_code
_entity_poly.pdbx_strand_id
1 'polypeptide(L)'
;EEEREKFQSSRDNIVNVKEQIKEMETGNVLIGNRSWSYYSKDYLVLMDFEAWEGAIHLFDNKDFRYLSSVGKKGEGPDELTNMGGVYFNEKQRKIYVADYSKYKIFSYDMDSIIAMPKTYKHQEKAKISNSQFPTNVIYINDTLSYGRIIKPTSHNSFDQMIGKWNMLTGDLKIIGE
;
A
#
# COMPACT_ATOMS: atom_id res chain seq x y z
N GLU A 1 23.15 28.71 5.42
CA GLU A 1 23.03 27.91 6.67
C GLU A 1 22.31 28.69 7.79
N GLU A 2 22.60 29.97 8.01
CA GLU A 2 21.93 30.81 9.03
C GLU A 2 20.43 31.05 8.79
N GLU A 3 19.96 31.10 7.55
CA GLU A 3 18.54 31.27 7.24
C GLU A 3 17.70 30.01 7.52
N ARG A 4 18.26 28.80 7.36
CA ARG A 4 17.58 27.55 7.67
C ARG A 4 17.35 27.37 9.18
N GLU A 5 18.31 27.75 10.01
CA GLU A 5 18.17 27.66 11.47
C GLU A 5 17.15 28.66 12.01
N LYS A 6 17.07 29.89 11.47
CA LYS A 6 16.07 30.89 11.85
C LYS A 6 14.63 30.43 11.54
N PHE A 7 14.42 29.72 10.43
CA PHE A 7 13.08 29.23 10.08
C PHE A 7 12.60 28.07 10.98
N GLN A 8 13.52 27.30 11.57
CA GLN A 8 13.19 26.22 12.49
C GLN A 8 13.04 26.67 13.94
N SER A 9 13.56 27.83 14.31
CA SER A 9 13.53 28.34 15.70
C SER A 9 12.23 29.05 16.09
N SER A 10 11.42 29.54 15.14
CA SER A 10 10.11 30.15 15.41
C SER A 10 8.97 29.16 15.20
N ARG A 11 8.87 28.15 16.07
CA ARG A 11 7.71 27.26 16.10
C ARG A 11 6.66 27.87 17.04
N ASP A 12 5.73 28.61 16.49
CA ASP A 12 4.68 29.30 17.26
C ASP A 12 3.59 28.36 17.77
N ASN A 13 3.50 27.12 17.22
CA ASN A 13 2.54 26.12 17.64
C ASN A 13 3.22 24.78 17.92
N ILE A 14 3.64 24.56 19.16
CA ILE A 14 4.11 23.27 19.64
C ILE A 14 2.94 22.57 20.33
N VAL A 15 2.44 21.48 19.72
CA VAL A 15 1.42 20.64 20.34
C VAL A 15 2.11 19.45 21.02
N ASN A 16 2.00 19.38 22.34
CA ASN A 16 2.48 18.20 23.07
C ASN A 16 1.43 17.09 22.96
N VAL A 17 1.75 16.06 22.18
CA VAL A 17 0.88 14.90 21.96
C VAL A 17 1.24 13.68 22.80
N LYS A 18 2.21 13.79 23.70
CA LYS A 18 2.74 12.66 24.46
C LYS A 18 1.66 11.88 25.23
N GLU A 19 0.72 12.59 25.85
CA GLU A 19 -0.39 11.98 26.58
C GLU A 19 -1.55 11.50 25.69
N GLN A 20 -1.52 11.87 24.39
CA GLN A 20 -2.53 11.49 23.42
C GLN A 20 -2.11 10.23 22.61
N ILE A 21 -0.84 9.83 22.72
CA ILE A 21 -0.33 8.62 22.09
C ILE A 21 -0.77 7.43 22.93
N LYS A 22 -1.47 6.50 22.29
CA LYS A 22 -1.86 5.22 22.89
C LYS A 22 -1.19 4.10 22.14
N GLU A 23 -0.63 3.15 22.87
CA GLU A 23 -0.15 1.90 22.28
C GLU A 23 -1.35 1.08 21.82
N MET A 24 -1.20 0.48 20.63
CA MET A 24 -2.17 -0.41 20.05
C MET A 24 -1.71 -1.84 20.26
N GLU A 25 -2.52 -2.64 20.94
CA GLU A 25 -2.24 -4.06 21.09
C GLU A 25 -2.43 -4.79 19.76
N THR A 26 -1.37 -5.42 19.27
CA THR A 26 -1.39 -6.21 18.04
C THR A 26 -1.76 -7.68 18.28
N GLY A 27 -2.12 -8.02 19.52
CA GLY A 27 -2.36 -9.42 19.94
C GLY A 27 -1.09 -10.24 19.81
N ASN A 28 -1.17 -11.40 19.16
CA ASN A 28 -0.02 -12.27 18.92
C ASN A 28 0.69 -12.00 17.59
N VAL A 29 0.37 -10.89 16.92
CA VAL A 29 0.95 -10.54 15.62
C VAL A 29 2.24 -9.77 15.85
N LEU A 30 3.34 -10.31 15.33
CA LEU A 30 4.61 -9.61 15.26
C LEU A 30 4.65 -8.77 13.98
N ILE A 31 4.91 -7.49 14.12
CA ILE A 31 5.03 -6.54 13.01
C ILE A 31 6.49 -6.14 12.88
N GLY A 32 7.06 -6.33 11.70
CA GLY A 32 8.45 -5.99 11.39
C GLY A 32 8.70 -4.47 11.30
N ASN A 33 9.97 -4.10 11.33
CA ASN A 33 10.38 -2.70 11.29
C ASN A 33 10.06 -2.00 9.96
N ARG A 34 9.94 -2.77 8.87
CA ARG A 34 9.56 -2.27 7.55
C ARG A 34 8.09 -2.50 7.29
N SER A 35 7.25 -1.78 8.00
CA SER A 35 5.80 -1.83 7.81
C SER A 35 5.25 -0.46 7.41
N TRP A 36 4.22 -0.47 6.57
CA TRP A 36 3.49 0.72 6.18
C TRP A 36 2.02 0.57 6.52
N SER A 37 1.44 1.65 7.03
CA SER A 37 0.03 1.70 7.36
C SER A 37 -0.79 2.42 6.29
N TYR A 38 -1.97 1.89 6.03
CA TYR A 38 -2.94 2.43 5.09
C TYR A 38 -4.30 2.46 5.76
N TYR A 39 -5.02 3.56 5.61
CA TYR A 39 -6.34 3.75 6.19
C TYR A 39 -7.43 3.62 5.14
N SER A 40 -8.46 2.86 5.47
CA SER A 40 -9.74 2.85 4.80
C SER A 40 -10.84 3.32 5.74
N LYS A 41 -12.05 3.43 5.23
CA LYS A 41 -13.22 3.80 6.05
C LYS A 41 -13.44 2.85 7.22
N ASP A 42 -13.25 1.55 7.01
CA ASP A 42 -13.59 0.50 7.97
C ASP A 42 -12.35 -0.19 8.57
N TYR A 43 -11.19 -0.08 7.93
CA TYR A 43 -10.01 -0.85 8.28
C TYR A 43 -8.74 0.00 8.34
N LEU A 44 -7.87 -0.35 9.28
CA LEU A 44 -6.44 -0.07 9.20
C LEU A 44 -5.76 -1.32 8.62
N VAL A 45 -5.00 -1.13 7.57
CA VAL A 45 -4.19 -2.18 6.93
C VAL A 45 -2.72 -1.90 7.19
N LEU A 46 -2.03 -2.86 7.78
CA LEU A 46 -0.57 -2.82 7.90
C LEU A 46 0.04 -3.81 6.90
N MET A 47 0.92 -3.30 6.05
CA MET A 47 1.76 -4.11 5.16
C MET A 47 3.11 -4.31 5.82
N ASP A 48 3.45 -5.56 6.13
CA ASP A 48 4.75 -5.94 6.66
C ASP A 48 5.62 -6.51 5.55
N PHE A 49 6.64 -5.76 5.15
CA PHE A 49 7.54 -6.15 4.05
C PHE A 49 8.60 -7.17 4.48
N GLU A 50 8.69 -7.50 5.75
CA GLU A 50 9.63 -8.48 6.30
C GLU A 50 8.97 -9.81 6.68
N ALA A 51 7.65 -9.81 6.87
CA ALA A 51 6.91 -11.02 7.22
C ALA A 51 6.94 -12.06 6.10
N TRP A 52 7.24 -13.29 6.45
CA TRP A 52 7.14 -14.45 5.55
C TRP A 52 5.70 -14.91 5.36
N GLU A 53 4.91 -14.86 6.44
CA GLU A 53 3.48 -15.19 6.46
C GLU A 53 2.71 -14.05 7.12
N GLY A 54 1.49 -13.79 6.64
CA GLY A 54 0.68 -12.71 7.17
C GLY A 54 1.22 -11.32 6.84
N ALA A 55 1.78 -11.11 5.67
CA ALA A 55 2.36 -9.83 5.25
C ALA A 55 1.35 -8.67 5.17
N ILE A 56 0.06 -8.97 5.23
CA ILE A 56 -1.04 -8.00 5.21
C ILE A 56 -1.87 -8.23 6.46
N HIS A 57 -1.83 -7.29 7.40
CA HIS A 57 -2.60 -7.35 8.64
C HIS A 57 -3.78 -6.39 8.56
N LEU A 58 -4.96 -6.86 8.97
CA LEU A 58 -6.18 -6.08 9.04
C LEU A 58 -6.57 -5.82 10.49
N PHE A 59 -6.88 -4.56 10.79
CA PHE A 59 -7.40 -4.11 12.07
C PHE A 59 -8.70 -3.32 11.83
N ASP A 60 -9.60 -3.35 12.78
CA ASP A 60 -10.76 -2.48 12.79
C ASP A 60 -10.30 -1.02 12.94
N ASN A 61 -10.87 -0.11 12.15
CA ASN A 61 -10.43 1.30 12.16
C ASN A 61 -10.99 2.11 13.35
N LYS A 62 -11.92 1.58 14.13
CA LYS A 62 -12.54 2.30 15.26
C LYS A 62 -11.82 2.05 16.57
N ASP A 63 -11.55 0.78 16.86
CA ASP A 63 -10.94 0.34 18.11
C ASP A 63 -9.54 -0.26 17.93
N PHE A 64 -9.06 -0.33 16.69
CA PHE A 64 -7.78 -0.92 16.28
C PHE A 64 -7.61 -2.39 16.69
N ARG A 65 -8.70 -3.09 16.92
CA ARG A 65 -8.65 -4.51 17.23
C ARG A 65 -8.18 -5.30 16.01
N TYR A 66 -7.24 -6.20 16.25
CA TYR A 66 -6.76 -7.14 15.23
C TYR A 66 -7.91 -8.02 14.72
N LEU A 67 -8.02 -8.13 13.40
CA LEU A 67 -9.05 -8.91 12.73
C LEU A 67 -8.48 -10.15 12.05
N SER A 68 -7.45 -9.99 11.23
CA SER A 68 -6.92 -11.08 10.43
C SER A 68 -5.59 -10.72 9.76
N SER A 69 -4.88 -11.75 9.27
CA SER A 69 -3.71 -11.59 8.43
C SER A 69 -3.76 -12.55 7.25
N VAL A 70 -3.24 -12.07 6.11
CA VAL A 70 -3.06 -12.87 4.90
C VAL A 70 -1.78 -12.45 4.18
N GLY A 71 -1.47 -13.16 3.10
CA GLY A 71 -0.31 -12.90 2.25
C GLY A 71 0.90 -13.67 2.77
N LYS A 72 1.46 -14.46 1.90
CA LYS A 72 2.71 -15.18 2.10
C LYS A 72 3.75 -14.62 1.16
N LYS A 73 4.97 -14.40 1.65
CA LYS A 73 6.08 -13.95 0.83
C LYS A 73 6.71 -15.13 0.12
N GLY A 74 6.95 -14.96 -1.18
CA GLY A 74 7.59 -15.98 -2.00
C GLY A 74 7.34 -15.79 -3.48
N GLU A 75 7.74 -16.79 -4.29
CA GLU A 75 7.65 -16.75 -5.76
C GLU A 75 6.48 -17.58 -6.31
N GLY A 76 5.79 -18.33 -5.46
CA GLY A 76 4.65 -19.16 -5.85
C GLY A 76 3.46 -18.34 -6.37
N PRO A 77 2.49 -18.99 -7.04
CA PRO A 77 1.37 -18.29 -7.68
C PRO A 77 0.48 -17.52 -6.69
N ASP A 78 0.32 -18.04 -5.48
CA ASP A 78 -0.48 -17.45 -4.41
C ASP A 78 0.38 -16.65 -3.41
N GLU A 79 1.64 -16.34 -3.73
CA GLU A 79 2.59 -15.64 -2.87
C GLU A 79 2.89 -14.24 -3.41
N LEU A 80 3.41 -13.36 -2.57
CA LEU A 80 3.84 -12.00 -2.91
C LEU A 80 5.37 -11.94 -2.93
N THR A 81 5.96 -11.54 -4.05
CA THR A 81 7.42 -11.50 -4.22
C THR A 81 8.00 -10.14 -3.84
N ASN A 82 7.47 -9.06 -4.45
CA ASN A 82 7.92 -7.70 -4.22
C ASN A 82 6.72 -6.78 -4.05
N MET A 83 6.23 -6.74 -2.82
CA MET A 83 5.05 -5.96 -2.47
C MET A 83 5.31 -4.46 -2.67
N GLY A 84 4.37 -3.82 -3.34
CA GLY A 84 4.33 -2.38 -3.54
C GLY A 84 3.28 -1.71 -2.66
N GLY A 85 2.71 -0.62 -3.19
CA GLY A 85 1.66 0.12 -2.49
C GLY A 85 0.33 -0.62 -2.43
N VAL A 86 -0.49 -0.21 -1.47
CA VAL A 86 -1.88 -0.64 -1.32
C VAL A 86 -2.81 0.44 -1.82
N TYR A 87 -3.81 0.05 -2.59
CA TYR A 87 -4.85 0.94 -3.09
C TYR A 87 -6.21 0.45 -2.60
N PHE A 88 -7.06 1.36 -2.14
CA PHE A 88 -8.37 1.00 -1.59
C PHE A 88 -9.49 1.20 -2.61
N ASN A 89 -10.30 0.16 -2.79
CA ASN A 89 -11.62 0.27 -3.39
C ASN A 89 -12.66 0.20 -2.27
N GLU A 90 -12.94 1.34 -1.68
CA GLU A 90 -13.86 1.47 -0.54
C GLU A 90 -15.26 0.94 -0.85
N LYS A 91 -15.75 1.18 -2.07
CA LYS A 91 -17.09 0.74 -2.49
C LYS A 91 -17.24 -0.78 -2.51
N GLN A 92 -16.19 -1.49 -2.88
CA GLN A 92 -16.19 -2.95 -2.97
C GLN A 92 -15.56 -3.62 -1.74
N ARG A 93 -15.08 -2.84 -0.75
CA ARG A 93 -14.35 -3.32 0.43
C ARG A 93 -13.17 -4.21 0.06
N LYS A 94 -12.39 -3.77 -0.93
CA LYS A 94 -11.22 -4.46 -1.44
C LYS A 94 -9.97 -3.61 -1.32
N ILE A 95 -8.84 -4.29 -1.15
CA ILE A 95 -7.53 -3.70 -1.35
C ILE A 95 -6.87 -4.29 -2.59
N TYR A 96 -6.12 -3.47 -3.27
CA TYR A 96 -5.30 -3.85 -4.40
C TYR A 96 -3.84 -3.71 -3.99
N VAL A 97 -3.07 -4.77 -4.17
CA VAL A 97 -1.65 -4.83 -3.82
C VAL A 97 -0.82 -5.04 -5.07
N ALA A 98 0.09 -4.14 -5.33
CA ALA A 98 1.04 -4.31 -6.43
C ALA A 98 2.14 -5.30 -6.06
N ASP A 99 2.46 -6.21 -6.96
CA ASP A 99 3.68 -7.02 -6.94
C ASP A 99 4.52 -6.67 -8.16
N TYR A 100 5.57 -5.87 -7.93
CA TYR A 100 6.40 -5.36 -9.01
C TYR A 100 7.32 -6.43 -9.62
N SER A 101 7.65 -7.50 -8.92
CA SER A 101 8.42 -8.61 -9.49
C SER A 101 7.58 -9.49 -10.41
N LYS A 102 6.30 -9.62 -10.11
CA LYS A 102 5.34 -10.36 -10.95
C LYS A 102 4.67 -9.51 -12.01
N TYR A 103 4.88 -8.20 -11.97
CA TYR A 103 4.20 -7.21 -12.82
C TYR A 103 2.67 -7.34 -12.78
N LYS A 104 2.13 -7.49 -11.56
CA LYS A 104 0.70 -7.73 -11.31
C LYS A 104 0.17 -6.87 -10.19
N ILE A 105 -1.13 -6.63 -10.25
CA ILE A 105 -1.93 -6.12 -9.14
C ILE A 105 -2.83 -7.26 -8.67
N PHE A 106 -2.77 -7.57 -7.40
CA PHE A 106 -3.63 -8.55 -6.77
C PHE A 106 -4.76 -7.88 -6.00
N SER A 107 -5.95 -8.45 -6.09
CA SER A 107 -7.14 -8.02 -5.37
C SER A 107 -7.38 -8.88 -4.15
N TYR A 108 -7.58 -8.24 -3.01
CA TYR A 108 -7.90 -8.85 -1.74
C TYR A 108 -9.26 -8.35 -1.27
N ASP A 109 -10.20 -9.23 -1.05
CA ASP A 109 -11.52 -8.94 -0.50
C ASP A 109 -11.46 -8.99 1.03
N MET A 110 -11.65 -7.85 1.68
CA MET A 110 -11.43 -7.71 3.12
C MET A 110 -12.40 -8.52 3.95
N ASP A 111 -13.65 -8.64 3.52
CA ASP A 111 -14.65 -9.43 4.24
C ASP A 111 -14.35 -10.93 4.15
N SER A 112 -13.91 -11.38 2.97
CA SER A 112 -13.50 -12.78 2.78
C SER A 112 -12.23 -13.14 3.56
N ILE A 113 -11.27 -12.21 3.67
CA ILE A 113 -10.08 -12.39 4.50
C ILE A 113 -10.46 -12.60 5.96
N ILE A 114 -11.37 -11.79 6.49
CA ILE A 114 -11.80 -11.88 7.87
C ILE A 114 -12.57 -13.19 8.13
N ALA A 115 -13.42 -13.57 7.19
CA ALA A 115 -14.25 -14.78 7.33
C ALA A 115 -13.44 -16.08 7.19
N MET A 116 -12.43 -16.12 6.28
CA MET A 116 -11.73 -17.36 5.92
C MET A 116 -10.22 -17.15 5.70
N PRO A 117 -9.47 -16.63 6.67
CA PRO A 117 -8.09 -16.22 6.45
C PRO A 117 -7.15 -17.34 5.99
N LYS A 118 -7.36 -18.56 6.50
CA LYS A 118 -6.48 -19.72 6.21
C LYS A 118 -6.63 -20.28 4.80
N THR A 119 -7.79 -20.08 4.20
CA THR A 119 -8.12 -20.63 2.86
C THR A 119 -8.26 -19.54 1.81
N TYR A 120 -8.15 -18.28 2.22
CA TYR A 120 -8.29 -17.15 1.32
C TYR A 120 -7.19 -17.15 0.27
N LYS A 121 -7.59 -16.91 -0.97
CA LYS A 121 -6.70 -16.70 -2.12
C LYS A 121 -7.04 -15.38 -2.79
N HIS A 122 -6.01 -14.59 -3.04
CA HIS A 122 -6.17 -13.37 -3.81
C HIS A 122 -6.43 -13.66 -5.30
N GLN A 123 -6.90 -12.65 -6.01
CA GLN A 123 -7.17 -12.74 -7.44
C GLN A 123 -6.29 -11.74 -8.20
N GLU A 124 -5.84 -12.10 -9.40
CA GLU A 124 -5.20 -11.14 -10.28
C GLU A 124 -6.25 -10.10 -10.71
N LYS A 125 -5.96 -8.82 -10.47
CA LYS A 125 -6.82 -7.70 -10.86
C LYS A 125 -6.38 -7.06 -12.17
N ALA A 126 -5.06 -6.86 -12.32
CA ALA A 126 -4.49 -6.19 -13.48
C ALA A 126 -3.02 -6.56 -13.68
N LYS A 127 -2.51 -6.28 -14.86
CA LYS A 127 -1.08 -6.38 -15.19
C LYS A 127 -0.43 -4.99 -15.15
N ILE A 128 0.84 -4.96 -14.81
CA ILE A 128 1.69 -3.77 -14.81
C ILE A 128 2.73 -3.96 -15.93
N SER A 129 3.03 -2.90 -16.67
CA SER A 129 4.12 -2.93 -17.65
C SER A 129 5.47 -2.93 -16.93
N ASN A 130 6.47 -3.61 -17.51
CA ASN A 130 7.85 -3.56 -17.04
C ASN A 130 8.63 -2.33 -17.54
N SER A 131 8.14 -1.66 -18.58
CA SER A 131 8.80 -0.48 -19.15
C SER A 131 8.44 0.82 -18.43
N GLN A 132 7.24 0.88 -17.87
CA GLN A 132 6.78 1.96 -17.01
C GLN A 132 5.60 1.50 -16.15
N PHE A 133 5.55 1.95 -14.91
CA PHE A 133 4.54 1.48 -13.97
C PHE A 133 4.18 2.54 -12.93
N PRO A 134 2.92 2.53 -12.45
CA PRO A 134 2.46 3.45 -11.43
C PRO A 134 2.93 3.03 -10.04
N THR A 135 3.30 4.01 -9.23
CA THR A 135 3.55 3.87 -7.79
C THR A 135 2.80 4.96 -7.02
N ASN A 136 2.63 4.78 -5.72
CA ASN A 136 1.93 5.76 -4.87
C ASN A 136 0.59 6.18 -5.48
N VAL A 137 -0.22 5.20 -5.86
CA VAL A 137 -1.46 5.42 -6.61
C VAL A 137 -2.57 5.92 -5.71
N ILE A 138 -3.23 6.97 -6.13
CA ILE A 138 -4.53 7.42 -5.62
C ILE A 138 -5.58 6.78 -6.52
N TYR A 139 -6.20 5.72 -6.03
CA TYR A 139 -7.24 4.99 -6.76
C TYR A 139 -8.57 5.75 -6.70
N ILE A 140 -9.17 6.03 -7.84
CA ILE A 140 -10.50 6.63 -7.96
C ILE A 140 -11.50 5.56 -8.38
N ASN A 141 -11.20 4.87 -9.48
CA ASN A 141 -11.95 3.72 -9.99
C ASN A 141 -11.07 2.91 -10.97
N ASP A 142 -11.60 1.82 -11.49
CA ASP A 142 -10.85 0.91 -12.36
C ASP A 142 -10.32 1.55 -13.66
N THR A 143 -10.93 2.63 -14.14
CA THR A 143 -10.54 3.34 -15.38
C THR A 143 -9.78 4.63 -15.12
N LEU A 144 -9.71 5.07 -13.86
CA LEU A 144 -9.04 6.31 -13.48
C LEU A 144 -8.35 6.20 -12.14
N SER A 145 -7.07 6.34 -12.16
CA SER A 145 -6.21 6.54 -11.00
C SER A 145 -5.14 7.55 -11.33
N TYR A 146 -4.57 8.17 -10.31
CA TYR A 146 -3.42 9.07 -10.43
C TYR A 146 -2.26 8.48 -9.65
N GLY A 147 -1.04 8.65 -10.15
CA GLY A 147 0.11 8.14 -9.45
C GLY A 147 1.42 8.72 -9.97
N ARG A 148 2.46 8.41 -9.25
CA ARG A 148 3.81 8.61 -9.72
C ARG A 148 4.15 7.48 -10.69
N ILE A 149 4.53 7.83 -11.90
CA ILE A 149 4.93 6.87 -12.92
C ILE A 149 6.45 6.73 -12.88
N ILE A 150 6.91 5.52 -12.72
CA ILE A 150 8.33 5.16 -12.79
C ILE A 150 8.61 4.60 -14.17
N LYS A 151 9.62 5.17 -14.83
CA LYS A 151 10.17 4.68 -16.10
C LYS A 151 11.65 4.36 -15.92
N PRO A 152 12.01 3.08 -15.81
CA PRO A 152 13.42 2.69 -15.73
C PRO A 152 14.17 3.16 -16.97
N THR A 153 15.33 3.80 -16.78
CA THR A 153 16.20 4.30 -17.85
C THR A 153 17.49 3.51 -17.97
N SER A 154 17.95 2.92 -16.88
CA SER A 154 19.08 2.00 -16.84
C SER A 154 18.97 1.08 -15.61
N HIS A 155 20.00 0.26 -15.36
CA HIS A 155 19.99 -0.69 -14.25
C HIS A 155 19.74 -0.02 -12.87
N ASN A 156 20.25 1.19 -12.67
CA ASN A 156 20.16 1.91 -11.38
C ASN A 156 19.54 3.31 -11.50
N SER A 157 18.89 3.64 -12.62
CA SER A 157 18.28 4.94 -12.81
C SER A 157 16.87 4.84 -13.38
N PHE A 158 16.06 5.84 -13.07
CA PHE A 158 14.68 5.93 -13.53
C PHE A 158 14.22 7.38 -13.58
N ASP A 159 13.33 7.67 -14.52
CA ASP A 159 12.57 8.91 -14.57
C ASP A 159 11.32 8.79 -13.71
N GLN A 160 10.89 9.90 -13.14
CA GLN A 160 9.66 9.99 -12.36
C GLN A 160 8.76 11.09 -12.92
N MET A 161 7.52 10.76 -13.14
CA MET A 161 6.52 11.65 -13.71
C MET A 161 5.20 11.48 -12.95
N ILE A 162 4.29 12.42 -13.09
CA ILE A 162 2.92 12.28 -12.61
C ILE A 162 2.05 11.86 -13.80
N GLY A 163 1.17 10.89 -13.56
CA GLY A 163 0.32 10.38 -14.63
C GLY A 163 -1.03 9.89 -14.19
N LYS A 164 -1.88 9.69 -15.18
CA LYS A 164 -3.14 8.96 -15.06
C LYS A 164 -2.91 7.52 -15.47
N TRP A 165 -3.59 6.62 -14.80
CA TRP A 165 -3.53 5.20 -15.07
C TRP A 165 -4.92 4.59 -15.15
N ASN A 166 -5.15 3.80 -16.19
CA ASN A 166 -6.32 2.96 -16.35
C ASN A 166 -5.93 1.52 -15.97
N MET A 167 -6.42 1.04 -14.84
CA MET A 167 -6.08 -0.28 -14.33
C MET A 167 -6.61 -1.41 -15.21
N LEU A 168 -7.74 -1.22 -15.91
CA LEU A 168 -8.33 -2.27 -16.75
C LEU A 168 -7.54 -2.51 -18.03
N THR A 169 -7.06 -1.43 -18.66
CA THR A 169 -6.33 -1.50 -19.94
C THR A 169 -4.82 -1.49 -19.76
N GLY A 170 -4.33 -1.03 -18.61
CA GLY A 170 -2.91 -0.78 -18.38
C GLY A 170 -2.40 0.55 -18.96
N ASP A 171 -3.28 1.35 -19.58
CA ASP A 171 -2.88 2.60 -20.21
C ASP A 171 -2.40 3.63 -19.21
N LEU A 172 -1.24 4.22 -19.49
CA LEU A 172 -0.63 5.30 -18.74
C LEU A 172 -0.60 6.57 -19.59
N LYS A 173 -0.97 7.70 -19.00
CA LYS A 173 -0.87 9.02 -19.63
C LYS A 173 -0.18 9.99 -18.68
N ILE A 174 0.97 10.51 -19.09
CA ILE A 174 1.72 11.52 -18.34
C ILE A 174 0.94 12.84 -18.31
N ILE A 175 1.00 13.54 -17.18
CA ILE A 175 0.37 14.85 -16.98
C ILE A 175 1.49 15.89 -16.97
N GLY A 176 1.31 16.95 -17.78
CA GLY A 176 2.25 18.09 -17.80
C GLY A 176 3.30 18.03 -18.90
N GLU A 177 3.11 17.17 -19.91
CA GLU A 177 3.80 17.26 -21.21
C GLU A 177 3.00 18.14 -22.17
#